data_8e72b7537a7e0be54737afc082a0eee2
#
_entry.id   8e72b7537a7e0be54737afc082a0eee2
#
_cell.length_a   1.000
_cell.length_b   1.000
_cell.length_c   1.000
_cell.angle_alpha   90.00
_cell.angle_beta   90.00
_cell.angle_gamma   90.00
#
_symmetry.space_group_name_H-M   'P 1'
#
loop_
_entity.id
_entity.type
_entity.pdbx_description
1 polymer ?
#
loop_
_entity_poly.entity_id
_entity_poly.type
_entity_poly.pdbx_seq_one_letter_code
_entity_poly.pdbx_strand_id
1 'polypeptide(L)' 'MNLKKLVNDKPLWDNFVEYVDYIIDQQHRAMEQAEDSIMLYRAQGAIATLRRLKYLRDEMNNNAN' A
#
# COMPACT_ATOMS: atom_id res chain seq x y z
N MET A 1 4.77 17.32 -0.98
CA MET A 1 3.53 16.65 -0.52
C MET A 1 3.47 16.66 1.00
N ASN A 2 2.32 17.01 1.56
CA ASN A 2 2.17 17.04 3.01
C ASN A 2 1.59 15.71 3.52
N LEU A 3 2.46 14.77 3.82
CA LEU A 3 2.06 13.44 4.28
C LEU A 3 1.38 13.48 5.66
N LYS A 4 1.83 14.39 6.52
CA LYS A 4 1.26 14.53 7.85
C LYS A 4 -0.22 14.93 7.78
N LYS A 5 -0.57 15.80 6.84
CA LYS A 5 -1.95 16.20 6.63
C LYS A 5 -2.80 15.02 6.13
N LEU A 6 -2.24 14.21 5.24
CA LEU A 6 -2.93 13.03 4.73
C LEU A 6 -3.23 12.03 5.85
N VAL A 7 -2.22 11.70 6.67
CA VAL A 7 -2.38 10.65 7.68
C VAL A 7 -3.24 11.10 8.86
N ASN A 8 -3.38 12.40 9.08
CA ASN A 8 -4.18 12.93 10.19
C ASN A 8 -5.58 13.36 9.78
N ASP A 9 -5.91 13.28 8.49
CA ASP A 9 -7.27 13.51 7.99
C ASP A 9 -7.92 12.13 7.81
N LYS A 10 -8.80 11.76 8.75
CA LYS A 10 -9.35 10.41 8.77
C LYS A 10 -10.09 10.04 7.48
N PRO A 11 -10.99 10.87 6.93
CA PRO A 11 -11.64 10.50 5.67
C PRO A 11 -10.66 10.32 4.51
N LEU A 12 -9.66 11.19 4.39
CA LEU A 12 -8.64 11.08 3.35
C LEU A 12 -7.79 9.83 3.55
N TRP A 13 -7.41 9.55 4.79
CA TRP A 13 -6.61 8.37 5.09
C TRP A 13 -7.38 7.09 4.78
N ASP A 14 -8.66 7.03 5.17
CA ASP A 14 -9.49 5.85 4.89
C ASP A 14 -9.64 5.63 3.38
N ASN A 15 -9.83 6.71 2.60
CA ASN A 15 -9.89 6.60 1.14
C ASN A 15 -8.58 6.13 0.54
N PHE A 16 -7.45 6.60 1.09
CA PHE A 16 -6.13 6.19 0.65
C PHE A 16 -5.91 4.69 0.89
N VAL A 17 -6.25 4.21 2.10
CA VAL A 17 -6.11 2.79 2.44
C VAL A 17 -7.00 1.93 1.54
N GLU A 18 -8.23 2.37 1.28
CA GLU A 18 -9.14 1.66 0.39
C GLU A 18 -8.55 1.53 -1.01
N TYR A 19 -7.95 2.60 -1.52
CA TYR A 19 -7.30 2.58 -2.83
C TYR A 19 -6.10 1.64 -2.85
N VAL A 20 -5.27 1.67 -1.79
CA VAL A 20 -4.13 0.77 -1.67
C VAL A 20 -4.59 -0.68 -1.65
N ASP A 21 -5.66 -0.99 -0.89
CA ASP A 21 -6.22 -2.34 -0.84
C ASP A 21 -6.71 -2.79 -2.22
N TYR A 22 -7.31 -1.89 -2.98
CA TYR A 22 -7.74 -2.18 -4.34
C TYR A 22 -6.56 -2.58 -5.23
N ILE A 23 -5.45 -1.84 -5.14
CA ILE A 23 -4.26 -2.15 -5.93
C ILE A 23 -3.63 -3.47 -5.47
N ILE A 24 -3.60 -3.74 -4.16
CA ILE A 24 -3.10 -5.02 -3.64
C ILE A 24 -3.92 -6.17 -4.21
N ASP A 25 -5.23 -6.03 -4.26
CA ASP A 25 -6.10 -7.05 -4.83
C ASP A 25 -5.79 -7.30 -6.31
N GLN A 26 -5.53 -6.23 -7.07
CA GLN A 26 -5.12 -6.36 -8.46
C GLN A 26 -3.80 -7.13 -8.59
N GLN A 27 -2.85 -6.89 -7.68
CA GLN A 27 -1.57 -7.60 -7.71
C GLN A 27 -1.74 -9.08 -7.36
N HIS A 28 -2.66 -9.42 -6.44
CA HIS A 28 -2.98 -10.82 -6.16
C HIS A 28 -3.52 -11.52 -7.41
N ARG A 29 -4.39 -10.85 -8.16
CA ARG A 29 -4.91 -11.41 -9.42
C ARG A 29 -3.79 -11.57 -10.45
N ALA A 30 -2.86 -10.62 -10.51
CA ALA A 30 -1.71 -10.75 -11.39
C ALA A 30 -0.86 -11.96 -11.04
N MET A 31 -0.71 -12.26 -9.72
CA MET A 31 0.02 -13.45 -9.28
C MET A 31 -0.68 -14.73 -9.73
N GLU A 32 -2.00 -14.78 -9.67
CA GLU A 32 -2.77 -15.95 -10.11
C GLU A 32 -2.60 -16.20 -11.61
N GLN A 33 -2.35 -15.14 -12.38
CA GLN A 33 -2.19 -15.21 -13.83
C GLN A 33 -0.73 -15.22 -14.28
N ALA A 34 0.21 -15.18 -13.34
CA ALA A 34 1.62 -15.11 -13.67
C ALA A 34 2.08 -16.39 -14.37
N GLU A 35 2.74 -16.22 -15.51
CA GLU A 35 3.23 -17.34 -16.33
C GLU A 35 4.68 -17.70 -16.01
N ASP A 36 5.41 -16.82 -15.33
CA ASP A 36 6.79 -17.06 -14.97
C ASP A 36 7.11 -16.48 -13.59
N SER A 37 8.29 -16.86 -13.06
CA SER A 37 8.68 -16.45 -11.71
C SER A 37 9.01 -14.97 -11.62
N ILE A 38 9.45 -14.33 -12.70
CA ILE A 38 9.76 -12.90 -12.70
C ILE A 38 8.48 -12.09 -12.47
N MET A 39 7.41 -12.44 -13.19
CA MET A 39 6.13 -11.77 -13.02
C MET A 39 5.61 -11.97 -11.59
N LEU A 40 5.75 -13.17 -11.06
CA LEU A 40 5.34 -13.50 -9.69
C LEU A 40 6.10 -12.65 -8.67
N TYR A 41 7.43 -12.57 -8.79
CA TYR A 41 8.26 -11.81 -7.87
C TYR A 41 7.96 -10.31 -7.93
N ARG A 42 7.69 -9.78 -9.13
CA ARG A 42 7.33 -8.37 -9.27
C ARG A 42 6.01 -8.06 -8.54
N ALA A 43 5.02 -8.92 -8.68
CA ALA A 43 3.75 -8.75 -7.98
C ALA A 43 3.93 -8.84 -6.47
N GLN A 44 4.74 -9.79 -5.98
CA GLN A 44 5.03 -9.93 -4.56
C GLN A 44 5.72 -8.68 -4.01
N GLY A 45 6.70 -8.13 -4.76
CA GLY A 45 7.38 -6.89 -4.37
C GLY A 45 6.43 -5.70 -4.31
N ALA A 46 5.52 -5.60 -5.28
CA ALA A 46 4.53 -4.53 -5.28
C ALA A 46 3.61 -4.63 -4.06
N ILE A 47 3.14 -5.85 -3.73
CA ILE A 47 2.28 -6.07 -2.57
C ILE A 47 3.00 -5.67 -1.28
N ALA A 48 4.26 -6.08 -1.13
CA ALA A 48 5.03 -5.73 0.07
C ALA A 48 5.16 -4.21 0.23
N THR A 49 5.44 -3.50 -0.87
CA THR A 49 5.55 -2.04 -0.85
C THR A 49 4.21 -1.39 -0.51
N LEU A 50 3.13 -1.87 -1.12
CA LEU A 50 1.79 -1.31 -0.88
C LEU A 50 1.34 -1.54 0.57
N ARG A 51 1.63 -2.72 1.12
CA ARG A 51 1.32 -3.00 2.53
C ARG A 51 2.09 -2.07 3.46
N ARG A 52 3.34 -1.78 3.12
CA ARG A 52 4.14 -0.84 3.90
C ARG A 52 3.51 0.55 3.91
N LEU A 53 2.93 0.99 2.79
CA LEU A 53 2.26 2.29 2.72
C LEU A 53 1.08 2.38 3.67
N LYS A 54 0.41 1.27 3.98
CA LYS A 54 -0.70 1.26 4.93
C LYS A 54 -0.26 1.55 6.36
N TYR A 55 1.03 1.39 6.67
CA TYR A 55 1.58 1.72 7.98
C TYR A 55 2.12 3.16 8.04
N LEU A 56 2.00 3.92 6.96
CA LEU A 56 2.53 5.27 6.88
C LEU A 56 2.02 6.16 8.02
N ARG A 57 0.75 6.04 8.37
CA ARG A 57 0.14 6.80 9.44
C ARG A 57 0.85 6.55 10.77
N ASP A 58 1.10 5.27 11.08
CA ASP A 58 1.79 4.88 12.31
C ASP A 58 3.23 5.38 12.31
N GLU A 59 3.93 5.22 11.18
CA GLU A 59 5.31 5.70 11.05
C GLU A 59 5.40 7.21 11.25
N MET A 60 4.50 7.97 10.63
CA MET A 60 4.53 9.43 10.74
C MET A 60 4.21 9.89 12.16
N ASN A 61 3.25 9.26 12.82
CA ASN A 61 2.86 9.64 14.18
C ASN A 61 3.90 9.20 15.23
N ASN A 62 4.51 8.03 15.03
CA ASN A 62 5.55 7.55 15.95
C ASN A 62 6.83 8.38 15.82
N ASN A 63 7.20 8.79 14.61
CA ASN A 63 8.41 9.58 14.37
C ASN A 63 8.25 11.04 14.83
N ALA A 64 7.05 11.47 15.15
CA ALA A 64 6.78 12.83 15.64
C ALA A 64 7.11 12.99 17.12
N ASN A 65 7.44 11.91 17.81
CA ASN A 65 7.76 11.93 19.24
C ASN A 65 9.25 12.16 19.48
#